data_4e945d3f068a6ed463a5cf153b4226c1
#
_entry.id   4e945d3f068a6ed463a5cf153b4226c1
#
_cell.length_a   1.000
_cell.length_b   1.000
_cell.length_c   1.000
_cell.angle_alpha   90.00
_cell.angle_beta   90.00
_cell.angle_gamma   90.00
#
_symmetry.space_group_name_H-M   'P 1'
#
loop_
_entity.id
_entity.type
_entity.pdbx_description
1 polymer ?
#
loop_
_entity_poly.entity_id
_entity_poly.type
_entity_poly.pdbx_seq_one_letter_code
_entity_poly.pdbx_strand_id
1 'polypeptide(L)'
;MKKEEKISAEEVKRVKGLGCLKDKRYEDIFNVRVLTRNGKITAQEARVIAEASDRFGSGSITMTTRLTQEIQGVPYDKLDDLFAFLAENGLKTGGTGAKVRPVVSCKGTTCQYGLLDTYDLSEKIHERFFEGYHDMKLPHKFKIAVGGCPNNCVKPDLNDIGIVGQRVFRRDLEKCRGCKKCQVEANCPIKVAHVQDGKLNWDGCNNCGRCAGKCPFHVTDDYVEGAKIYIGGRWGKRTAMGRPLSKIFTDMEEVMEVVDRAILLFRDEGNPGERFADTVARLGFEYVEKKLLGE
;
A
#
# COMPACT_ATOMS: atom_id res chain seq x y z
N MET A 1 -45.56 15.37 -10.35
CA MET A 1 -44.45 14.51 -9.87
C MET A 1 -43.88 13.80 -11.06
N LYS A 2 -42.68 14.18 -11.56
CA LYS A 2 -41.97 13.40 -12.53
C LYS A 2 -41.62 12.06 -11.87
N LYS A 3 -41.98 10.94 -12.50
CA LYS A 3 -41.45 9.62 -12.11
C LYS A 3 -39.91 9.73 -12.22
N GLU A 4 -39.19 9.63 -11.11
CA GLU A 4 -37.75 9.45 -11.11
C GLU A 4 -37.46 8.20 -11.92
N GLU A 5 -36.85 8.35 -13.09
CA GLU A 5 -36.39 7.22 -13.91
C GLU A 5 -35.28 6.52 -13.09
N LYS A 6 -35.53 5.30 -12.74
CA LYS A 6 -34.59 4.48 -11.97
C LYS A 6 -33.34 4.24 -12.80
N ILE A 7 -32.17 4.68 -12.28
CA ILE A 7 -30.87 4.48 -12.95
C ILE A 7 -30.67 3.01 -13.20
N SER A 8 -30.34 2.61 -14.43
CA SER A 8 -30.18 1.21 -14.81
C SER A 8 -29.00 0.56 -14.06
N ALA A 9 -29.07 -0.76 -13.85
CA ALA A 9 -27.99 -1.51 -13.21
C ALA A 9 -26.67 -1.44 -14.02
N GLU A 10 -26.75 -1.32 -15.34
CA GLU A 10 -25.60 -1.18 -16.23
C GLU A 10 -24.93 0.18 -16.02
N GLU A 11 -25.72 1.24 -15.89
CA GLU A 11 -25.22 2.58 -15.64
C GLU A 11 -24.59 2.70 -14.26
N VAL A 12 -25.23 2.15 -13.21
CA VAL A 12 -24.62 2.05 -11.88
C VAL A 12 -23.28 1.33 -11.92
N LYS A 13 -23.15 0.28 -12.75
CA LYS A 13 -21.89 -0.45 -12.93
C LYS A 13 -20.86 0.39 -13.68
N ARG A 14 -21.28 1.16 -14.70
CA ARG A 14 -20.42 2.06 -15.47
C ARG A 14 -19.80 3.13 -14.57
N VAL A 15 -20.64 3.89 -13.85
CA VAL A 15 -20.16 4.99 -12.99
C VAL A 15 -19.37 4.46 -11.79
N LYS A 16 -19.67 3.25 -11.31
CA LYS A 16 -18.86 2.57 -10.31
C LYS A 16 -17.44 2.34 -10.82
N GLY A 17 -17.24 2.02 -12.09
CA GLY A 17 -15.92 1.92 -12.72
C GLY A 17 -15.13 3.22 -12.66
N LEU A 18 -15.81 4.35 -12.66
CA LEU A 18 -15.25 5.71 -12.54
C LEU A 18 -15.04 6.18 -11.10
N GLY A 19 -15.31 5.36 -10.10
CA GLY A 19 -15.12 5.69 -8.69
C GLY A 19 -16.39 6.13 -7.95
N CYS A 20 -17.56 6.11 -8.60
CA CYS A 20 -18.82 6.51 -7.99
C CYS A 20 -19.48 5.31 -7.29
N LEU A 21 -19.72 5.42 -6.01
CA LEU A 21 -20.39 4.43 -5.21
C LEU A 21 -21.80 4.89 -4.88
N LYS A 22 -22.82 4.12 -5.30
CA LYS A 22 -24.22 4.44 -5.01
C LYS A 22 -24.43 4.55 -3.51
N ASP A 23 -25.11 5.62 -3.06
CA ASP A 23 -25.55 5.77 -1.67
C ASP A 23 -26.66 4.75 -1.39
N LYS A 24 -26.61 4.13 -0.20
CA LYS A 24 -27.62 3.13 0.16
C LYS A 24 -28.98 3.72 0.53
N ARG A 25 -29.03 5.02 0.81
CA ARG A 25 -30.22 5.72 1.32
C ARG A 25 -31.09 6.31 0.20
N TYR A 26 -30.45 6.60 -0.97
CA TYR A 26 -31.08 7.31 -2.08
C TYR A 26 -30.81 6.59 -3.40
N GLU A 27 -31.78 6.69 -4.32
CA GLU A 27 -31.70 5.98 -5.61
C GLU A 27 -30.77 6.66 -6.62
N ASP A 28 -30.64 7.95 -6.57
CA ASP A 28 -29.92 8.80 -7.55
C ASP A 28 -28.67 9.50 -6.98
N ILE A 29 -28.27 9.18 -5.75
CA ILE A 29 -27.12 9.79 -5.08
C ILE A 29 -25.90 8.85 -5.10
N PHE A 30 -24.74 9.44 -5.33
CA PHE A 30 -23.45 8.74 -5.37
C PHE A 30 -22.43 9.42 -4.45
N ASN A 31 -21.45 8.64 -4.01
CA ASN A 31 -20.27 9.08 -3.30
C ASN A 31 -19.07 8.88 -4.24
N VAL A 32 -18.34 9.94 -4.57
CA VAL A 32 -17.35 9.96 -5.65
C VAL A 32 -15.94 10.00 -5.10
N ARG A 33 -15.13 9.01 -5.46
CA ARG A 33 -13.73 8.90 -5.01
C ARG A 33 -12.79 9.71 -5.88
N VAL A 34 -12.14 10.67 -5.26
CA VAL A 34 -11.04 11.45 -5.84
C VAL A 34 -9.72 10.77 -5.48
N LEU A 35 -8.88 10.53 -6.47
CA LEU A 35 -7.58 9.88 -6.29
C LEU A 35 -6.57 10.86 -5.69
N THR A 36 -5.81 10.39 -4.72
CA THR A 36 -4.74 11.16 -4.06
C THR A 36 -3.36 10.56 -4.34
N ARG A 37 -3.26 9.71 -5.34
CA ARG A 37 -2.07 8.91 -5.68
C ARG A 37 -1.62 8.02 -4.51
N ASN A 38 -0.91 8.55 -3.53
CA ASN A 38 -0.37 7.82 -2.39
C ASN A 38 -0.89 8.33 -1.03
N GLY A 39 -1.95 9.15 -1.03
CA GLY A 39 -2.49 9.81 0.17
C GLY A 39 -1.88 11.19 0.44
N LYS A 40 -0.98 11.68 -0.43
CA LYS A 40 -0.42 13.02 -0.38
C LYS A 40 -1.14 13.90 -1.40
N ILE A 41 -1.63 15.04 -0.96
CA ILE A 41 -2.25 16.07 -1.80
C ILE A 41 -1.64 17.44 -1.47
N THR A 42 -1.67 18.35 -2.42
CA THR A 42 -1.29 19.74 -2.20
C THR A 42 -2.43 20.51 -1.52
N ALA A 43 -2.11 21.66 -0.94
CA ALA A 43 -3.14 22.56 -0.40
C ALA A 43 -4.10 23.07 -1.49
N GLN A 44 -3.64 23.20 -2.73
CA GLN A 44 -4.48 23.59 -3.85
C GLN A 44 -5.46 22.47 -4.24
N GLU A 45 -5.00 21.24 -4.37
CA GLU A 45 -5.87 20.07 -4.60
C GLU A 45 -6.93 19.92 -3.50
N ALA A 46 -6.55 20.15 -2.23
CA ALA A 46 -7.48 20.12 -1.11
C ALA A 46 -8.58 21.19 -1.26
N ARG A 47 -8.25 22.42 -1.70
CA ARG A 47 -9.25 23.48 -1.95
C ARG A 47 -10.19 23.11 -3.09
N VAL A 48 -9.65 22.57 -4.19
CA VAL A 48 -10.44 22.11 -5.35
C VAL A 48 -11.42 21.02 -4.93
N ILE A 49 -11.00 20.06 -4.11
CA ILE A 49 -11.88 18.98 -3.64
C ILE A 49 -12.97 19.53 -2.71
N ALA A 50 -12.63 20.52 -1.85
CA ALA A 50 -13.61 21.19 -1.01
C ALA A 50 -14.64 21.95 -1.86
N GLU A 51 -14.20 22.76 -2.83
CA GLU A 51 -15.08 23.45 -3.76
C GLU A 51 -15.98 22.47 -4.55
N ALA A 52 -15.41 21.38 -5.06
CA ALA A 52 -16.17 20.33 -5.75
C ALA A 52 -17.28 19.75 -4.86
N SER A 53 -16.97 19.53 -3.58
CA SER A 53 -17.95 19.01 -2.62
C SER A 53 -19.09 20.01 -2.34
N ASP A 54 -18.77 21.30 -2.26
CA ASP A 54 -19.78 22.36 -2.04
C ASP A 54 -20.68 22.58 -3.28
N ARG A 55 -20.09 22.50 -4.48
CA ARG A 55 -20.80 22.75 -5.75
C ARG A 55 -21.66 21.58 -6.22
N PHE A 56 -21.15 20.37 -6.08
CA PHE A 56 -21.73 19.17 -6.73
C PHE A 56 -22.23 18.13 -5.73
N GLY A 57 -21.81 18.19 -4.47
CA GLY A 57 -22.15 17.23 -3.43
C GLY A 57 -22.89 17.85 -2.26
N SER A 58 -22.74 17.21 -1.11
CA SER A 58 -23.37 17.63 0.16
C SER A 58 -22.50 18.57 1.02
N GLY A 59 -21.38 19.06 0.54
CA GLY A 59 -20.38 19.79 1.34
C GLY A 59 -19.57 18.90 2.31
N SER A 60 -19.70 17.59 2.19
CA SER A 60 -19.00 16.64 3.07
C SER A 60 -18.00 15.78 2.30
N ILE A 61 -16.81 15.60 2.89
CA ILE A 61 -15.73 14.78 2.34
C ILE A 61 -15.35 13.69 3.33
N THR A 62 -15.24 12.44 2.88
CA THR A 62 -14.84 11.30 3.70
C THR A 62 -13.45 10.81 3.29
N MET A 63 -12.58 10.58 4.26
CA MET A 63 -11.29 9.92 4.06
C MET A 63 -11.49 8.41 3.99
N THR A 64 -11.02 7.77 2.92
CA THR A 64 -11.11 6.31 2.80
C THR A 64 -9.88 5.62 3.37
N THR A 65 -10.00 4.35 3.70
CA THR A 65 -8.86 3.54 4.17
C THR A 65 -7.79 3.28 3.09
N ARG A 66 -8.07 3.67 1.83
CA ARG A 66 -7.12 3.64 0.71
C ARG A 66 -6.52 5.02 0.43
N LEU A 67 -6.66 5.93 1.39
CA LEU A 67 -6.14 7.30 1.34
C LEU A 67 -6.73 8.16 0.19
N THR A 68 -7.77 7.69 -0.49
CA THR A 68 -8.56 8.53 -1.40
C THR A 68 -9.55 9.36 -0.61
N GLN A 69 -9.91 10.52 -1.13
CA GLN A 69 -11.00 11.33 -0.61
C GLN A 69 -12.30 10.99 -1.35
N GLU A 70 -13.42 11.04 -0.66
CA GLU A 70 -14.72 10.70 -1.24
C GLU A 70 -15.69 11.85 -1.01
N ILE A 71 -16.10 12.51 -2.09
CA ILE A 71 -17.11 13.57 -2.09
C ILE A 71 -18.46 12.88 -1.89
N GLN A 72 -19.17 13.28 -0.84
CA GLN A 72 -20.43 12.66 -0.45
C GLN A 72 -21.62 13.36 -1.10
N GLY A 73 -22.66 12.58 -1.40
CA GLY A 73 -23.97 13.11 -1.72
C GLY A 73 -24.09 13.77 -3.10
N VAL A 74 -23.40 13.27 -4.11
CA VAL A 74 -23.44 13.81 -5.48
C VAL A 74 -24.65 13.23 -6.23
N PRO A 75 -25.59 14.07 -6.72
CA PRO A 75 -26.67 13.61 -7.58
C PRO A 75 -26.14 13.04 -8.89
N TYR A 76 -26.84 12.05 -9.45
CA TYR A 76 -26.44 11.37 -10.67
C TYR A 76 -26.27 12.35 -11.86
N ASP A 77 -27.19 13.31 -11.99
CA ASP A 77 -27.16 14.34 -13.06
C ASP A 77 -26.02 15.36 -12.91
N LYS A 78 -25.31 15.37 -11.78
CA LYS A 78 -24.14 16.21 -11.53
C LYS A 78 -22.79 15.49 -11.69
N LEU A 79 -22.80 14.20 -11.99
CA LEU A 79 -21.55 13.42 -12.08
C LEU A 79 -20.64 13.90 -13.20
N ASP A 80 -21.18 14.18 -14.38
CA ASP A 80 -20.38 14.62 -15.54
C ASP A 80 -19.80 16.03 -15.31
N ASP A 81 -20.57 16.95 -14.74
CA ASP A 81 -20.10 18.29 -14.35
C ASP A 81 -18.95 18.18 -13.32
N LEU A 82 -19.11 17.29 -12.32
CA LEU A 82 -18.08 17.03 -11.31
C LEU A 82 -16.81 16.47 -11.94
N PHE A 83 -16.92 15.51 -12.86
CA PHE A 83 -15.76 14.94 -13.54
C PHE A 83 -15.03 16.00 -14.38
N ALA A 84 -15.75 16.83 -15.11
CA ALA A 84 -15.17 17.92 -15.89
C ALA A 84 -14.42 18.90 -14.98
N PHE A 85 -15.05 19.36 -13.88
CA PHE A 85 -14.43 20.26 -12.92
C PHE A 85 -13.15 19.69 -12.30
N LEU A 86 -13.18 18.42 -11.88
CA LEU A 86 -12.00 17.76 -11.31
C LEU A 86 -10.88 17.62 -12.34
N ALA A 87 -11.22 17.22 -13.58
CA ALA A 87 -10.24 17.04 -14.66
C ALA A 87 -9.57 18.36 -15.06
N GLU A 88 -10.31 19.47 -15.16
CA GLU A 88 -9.78 20.81 -15.41
C GLU A 88 -8.76 21.25 -14.36
N ASN A 89 -8.90 20.74 -13.12
CA ASN A 89 -7.99 20.99 -12.01
C ASN A 89 -6.94 19.87 -11.78
N GLY A 90 -6.75 18.99 -12.78
CA GLY A 90 -5.74 17.94 -12.73
C GLY A 90 -6.04 16.77 -11.77
N LEU A 91 -7.28 16.68 -11.28
CA LEU A 91 -7.71 15.60 -10.38
C LEU A 91 -8.44 14.50 -11.15
N LYS A 92 -8.28 13.28 -10.72
CA LYS A 92 -8.90 12.08 -11.31
C LYS A 92 -9.79 11.36 -10.28
N THR A 93 -10.83 10.71 -10.78
CA THR A 93 -11.68 9.82 -9.97
C THR A 93 -11.37 8.35 -10.28
N GLY A 94 -11.76 7.41 -9.41
CA GLY A 94 -11.52 5.99 -9.68
C GLY A 94 -11.31 5.11 -8.44
N GLY A 95 -10.46 4.10 -8.62
CA GLY A 95 -10.01 3.24 -7.52
C GLY A 95 -11.00 2.14 -7.12
N THR A 96 -11.86 1.70 -8.02
CA THR A 96 -12.85 0.64 -7.81
C THR A 96 -12.66 -0.52 -8.81
N GLY A 97 -13.39 -1.62 -8.65
CA GLY A 97 -13.39 -2.73 -9.61
C GLY A 97 -12.34 -3.82 -9.35
N ALA A 98 -12.26 -4.77 -10.29
CA ALA A 98 -11.32 -5.90 -10.29
C ALA A 98 -10.04 -5.50 -11.05
N LYS A 99 -9.31 -4.57 -10.48
CA LYS A 99 -8.11 -3.92 -11.04
C LYS A 99 -7.11 -3.65 -9.92
N VAL A 100 -5.93 -3.17 -10.26
CA VAL A 100 -5.01 -2.55 -9.31
C VAL A 100 -5.74 -1.40 -8.61
N ARG A 101 -5.60 -1.32 -7.29
CA ARG A 101 -6.26 -0.30 -6.47
C ARG A 101 -5.29 0.86 -6.20
N PRO A 102 -5.79 2.06 -5.85
CA PRO A 102 -4.92 3.15 -5.43
C PRO A 102 -3.89 2.67 -4.42
N VAL A 103 -2.63 2.99 -4.68
CA VAL A 103 -1.51 2.61 -3.82
C VAL A 103 -1.62 3.39 -2.51
N VAL A 104 -1.37 2.75 -1.39
CA VAL A 104 -1.30 3.44 -0.10
C VAL A 104 0.14 3.50 0.36
N SER A 105 0.55 4.63 0.95
CA SER A 105 1.84 4.74 1.62
C SER A 105 1.71 5.42 2.99
N CYS A 106 2.65 5.18 3.88
CA CYS A 106 2.82 6.03 5.04
C CYS A 106 3.68 7.24 4.69
N LYS A 107 3.77 8.22 5.60
CA LYS A 107 4.66 9.39 5.45
C LYS A 107 6.15 9.05 5.67
N GLY A 108 6.62 7.87 5.27
CA GLY A 108 7.96 7.37 5.57
C GLY A 108 9.07 8.31 5.16
N THR A 109 8.94 8.95 3.99
CA THR A 109 9.86 9.96 3.45
C THR A 109 10.17 11.09 4.44
N THR A 110 9.16 11.54 5.20
CA THR A 110 9.29 12.65 6.17
C THR A 110 9.26 12.19 7.63
N CYS A 111 9.23 10.88 7.85
CA CYS A 111 9.13 10.29 9.18
C CYS A 111 10.52 10.07 9.79
N GLN A 112 10.71 10.42 11.07
CA GLN A 112 11.96 10.16 11.80
C GLN A 112 12.36 8.67 11.87
N TYR A 113 11.44 7.75 11.58
CA TYR A 113 11.66 6.30 11.56
C TYR A 113 11.69 5.73 10.15
N GLY A 114 11.54 6.57 9.13
CA GLY A 114 11.54 6.15 7.73
C GLY A 114 12.91 5.60 7.32
N LEU A 115 12.90 4.45 6.65
CA LEU A 115 14.05 3.76 6.07
C LEU A 115 13.91 3.64 4.55
N LEU A 116 12.87 4.24 3.99
CA LEU A 116 12.51 4.17 2.58
C LEU A 116 11.81 5.46 2.17
N ASP A 117 12.11 5.97 0.99
CA ASP A 117 11.32 7.05 0.37
C ASP A 117 9.98 6.47 -0.11
N THR A 118 8.97 6.56 0.77
CA THR A 118 7.66 5.97 0.51
C THR A 118 6.85 6.79 -0.48
N TYR A 119 7.06 8.09 -0.57
CA TYR A 119 6.33 8.94 -1.50
C TYR A 119 6.79 8.70 -2.94
N ASP A 120 8.10 8.72 -3.18
CA ASP A 120 8.66 8.46 -4.50
C ASP A 120 8.28 7.06 -5.00
N LEU A 121 8.55 6.02 -4.19
CA LEU A 121 8.26 4.64 -4.59
C LEU A 121 6.75 4.41 -4.83
N SER A 122 5.88 4.93 -3.96
CA SER A 122 4.44 4.72 -4.13
C SER A 122 3.87 5.50 -5.31
N GLU A 123 4.43 6.64 -5.67
CA GLU A 123 4.05 7.41 -6.86
C GLU A 123 4.47 6.66 -8.13
N LYS A 124 5.70 6.17 -8.21
CA LYS A 124 6.17 5.32 -9.32
C LYS A 124 5.32 4.06 -9.51
N ILE A 125 4.97 3.39 -8.40
CA ILE A 125 4.05 2.23 -8.44
C ILE A 125 2.66 2.65 -8.93
N HIS A 126 2.16 3.80 -8.50
CA HIS A 126 0.86 4.32 -8.95
C HIS A 126 0.87 4.60 -10.46
N GLU A 127 1.85 5.32 -10.95
CA GLU A 127 1.98 5.65 -12.37
C GLU A 127 2.13 4.38 -13.24
N ARG A 128 3.06 3.49 -12.87
CA ARG A 128 3.34 2.29 -13.68
C ARG A 128 2.23 1.26 -13.65
N PHE A 129 1.58 1.02 -12.50
CA PHE A 129 0.67 -0.11 -12.32
C PHE A 129 -0.80 0.29 -12.12
N PHE A 130 -1.09 1.39 -11.44
CA PHE A 130 -2.47 1.83 -11.31
C PHE A 130 -2.94 2.54 -12.58
N GLU A 131 -2.16 3.47 -13.11
CA GLU A 131 -2.46 4.18 -14.35
C GLU A 131 -2.08 3.36 -15.59
N GLY A 132 -0.85 2.83 -15.64
CA GLY A 132 -0.35 2.07 -16.81
C GLY A 132 -1.12 0.78 -17.08
N TYR A 133 -1.64 0.13 -16.02
CA TYR A 133 -2.47 -1.08 -16.15
C TYR A 133 -3.96 -0.80 -15.96
N HIS A 134 -4.38 0.45 -16.23
CA HIS A 134 -5.76 0.88 -16.01
C HIS A 134 -6.80 -0.03 -16.66
N ASP A 135 -6.55 -0.52 -17.88
CA ASP A 135 -7.49 -1.37 -18.62
C ASP A 135 -7.30 -2.87 -18.38
N MET A 136 -6.27 -3.24 -17.62
CA MET A 136 -6.02 -4.64 -17.28
C MET A 136 -7.08 -5.16 -16.33
N LYS A 137 -7.80 -6.20 -16.76
CA LYS A 137 -8.74 -6.93 -15.91
C LYS A 137 -7.97 -7.98 -15.11
N LEU A 138 -8.18 -7.99 -13.80
CA LEU A 138 -7.64 -8.99 -12.88
C LEU A 138 -8.77 -9.91 -12.38
N PRO A 139 -8.45 -11.10 -11.86
CA PRO A 139 -9.44 -11.98 -11.23
C PRO A 139 -10.26 -11.28 -10.13
N HIS A 140 -9.61 -10.41 -9.37
CA HIS A 140 -10.21 -9.56 -8.35
C HIS A 140 -9.35 -8.29 -8.15
N LYS A 141 -9.75 -7.42 -7.21
CA LYS A 141 -8.96 -6.23 -6.80
C LYS A 141 -7.56 -6.65 -6.32
N PHE A 142 -6.55 -5.89 -6.71
CA PHE A 142 -5.18 -6.05 -6.28
C PHE A 142 -4.72 -4.82 -5.50
N LYS A 143 -4.17 -4.99 -4.31
CA LYS A 143 -3.84 -3.92 -3.38
C LYS A 143 -2.35 -3.90 -3.08
N ILE A 144 -1.76 -2.71 -3.18
CA ILE A 144 -0.35 -2.48 -2.87
C ILE A 144 -0.25 -1.46 -1.75
N ALA A 145 0.68 -1.69 -0.81
CA ALA A 145 0.96 -0.76 0.28
C ALA A 145 2.47 -0.61 0.50
N VAL A 146 2.92 0.64 0.71
CA VAL A 146 4.32 1.00 0.93
C VAL A 146 4.50 1.56 2.33
N GLY A 147 5.19 0.83 3.20
CA GLY A 147 5.55 1.22 4.56
C GLY A 147 7.01 1.62 4.68
N GLY A 148 7.30 2.74 5.31
CA GLY A 148 8.67 3.25 5.44
C GLY A 148 9.55 2.49 6.43
N CYS A 149 8.98 1.68 7.33
CA CYS A 149 9.70 0.89 8.33
C CYS A 149 8.80 -0.16 8.97
N PRO A 150 9.35 -1.09 9.79
CA PRO A 150 8.60 -2.15 10.47
C PRO A 150 7.56 -1.71 11.52
N ASN A 151 7.31 -0.41 11.72
CA ASN A 151 6.15 0.05 12.49
C ASN A 151 4.81 -0.23 11.79
N ASN A 152 4.81 -0.61 10.53
CA ASN A 152 3.65 -1.09 9.76
C ASN A 152 2.43 -0.14 9.80
N CYS A 153 2.62 1.18 9.82
CA CYS A 153 1.55 2.17 9.98
C CYS A 153 0.41 2.03 8.95
N VAL A 154 0.72 1.61 7.72
CA VAL A 154 -0.26 1.35 6.64
C VAL A 154 -0.55 -0.14 6.47
N LYS A 155 -0.09 -0.98 7.40
CA LYS A 155 -0.30 -2.43 7.41
C LYS A 155 0.02 -3.09 6.06
N PRO A 156 1.28 -2.98 5.58
CA PRO A 156 1.66 -3.50 4.26
C PRO A 156 1.39 -5.00 4.15
N ASP A 157 1.66 -5.76 5.18
CA ASP A 157 1.47 -7.20 5.30
C ASP A 157 0.01 -7.68 5.24
N LEU A 158 -0.97 -6.77 5.23
CA LEU A 158 -2.39 -7.05 5.01
C LEU A 158 -2.87 -6.65 3.59
N ASN A 159 -1.95 -6.40 2.68
CA ASN A 159 -2.21 -6.10 1.26
C ASN A 159 -1.73 -7.25 0.37
N ASP A 160 -2.21 -7.30 -0.86
CA ASP A 160 -1.80 -8.33 -1.82
C ASP A 160 -0.28 -8.27 -2.04
N ILE A 161 0.29 -7.05 -2.13
CA ILE A 161 1.71 -6.75 -2.02
C ILE A 161 1.92 -5.72 -0.91
N GLY A 162 2.85 -6.01 -0.01
CA GLY A 162 3.31 -5.10 1.02
C GLY A 162 4.81 -4.86 0.93
N ILE A 163 5.23 -3.60 0.86
CA ILE A 163 6.64 -3.20 0.80
C ILE A 163 6.98 -2.51 2.10
N VAL A 164 8.06 -2.91 2.77
CA VAL A 164 8.45 -2.38 4.09
C VAL A 164 9.93 -2.05 4.09
N GLY A 165 10.27 -0.78 4.36
CA GLY A 165 11.66 -0.35 4.53
C GLY A 165 12.35 -1.11 5.66
N GLN A 166 13.59 -1.48 5.44
CA GLN A 166 14.41 -2.30 6.33
C GLN A 166 15.81 -1.69 6.48
N ARG A 167 16.43 -1.87 7.64
CA ARG A 167 17.85 -1.65 7.86
C ARG A 167 18.49 -2.94 8.35
N VAL A 168 19.24 -3.60 7.48
CA VAL A 168 19.82 -4.93 7.70
C VAL A 168 21.28 -4.78 8.07
N PHE A 169 21.64 -5.21 9.27
CA PHE A 169 23.02 -5.16 9.75
C PHE A 169 23.86 -6.29 9.18
N ARG A 170 25.09 -5.98 8.78
CA ARG A 170 26.18 -6.93 8.57
C ARG A 170 26.78 -7.24 9.93
N ARG A 171 26.28 -8.28 10.57
CA ARG A 171 26.51 -8.61 11.99
C ARG A 171 27.91 -9.12 12.24
N ASP A 172 28.86 -8.23 12.53
CA ASP A 172 30.23 -8.59 12.93
C ASP A 172 30.26 -8.92 14.43
N LEU A 173 29.95 -10.15 14.75
CA LEU A 173 29.92 -10.65 16.14
C LEU A 173 31.32 -10.80 16.74
N GLU A 174 32.41 -10.77 15.98
CA GLU A 174 33.78 -10.79 16.50
C GLU A 174 34.07 -9.53 17.34
N LYS A 175 33.49 -8.41 16.96
CA LYS A 175 33.56 -7.16 17.72
C LYS A 175 32.73 -7.19 19.03
N CYS A 176 31.83 -8.14 19.20
CA CYS A 176 30.96 -8.20 20.38
C CYS A 176 31.76 -8.62 21.63
N ARG A 177 31.62 -7.82 22.73
CA ARG A 177 32.32 -8.04 24.00
C ARG A 177 31.40 -8.67 25.08
N GLY A 178 30.16 -9.05 24.76
CA GLY A 178 29.24 -9.66 25.71
C GLY A 178 28.94 -8.77 26.94
N CYS A 179 28.68 -7.49 26.70
CA CYS A 179 28.53 -6.49 27.78
C CYS A 179 27.38 -6.83 28.73
N LYS A 180 27.62 -6.76 30.08
CA LYS A 180 26.57 -6.92 31.11
C LYS A 180 25.42 -5.90 30.95
N LYS A 181 25.69 -4.71 30.39
CA LYS A 181 24.70 -3.67 30.03
C LYS A 181 24.84 -3.36 28.55
N CYS A 182 24.20 -4.16 27.72
CA CYS A 182 24.28 -4.02 26.28
C CYS A 182 23.40 -2.87 25.77
N GLN A 183 24.00 -1.90 25.07
CA GLN A 183 23.27 -0.75 24.52
C GLN A 183 22.37 -1.16 23.34
N VAL A 184 22.70 -2.21 22.59
CA VAL A 184 21.87 -2.74 21.51
C VAL A 184 20.59 -3.35 22.09
N GLU A 185 20.74 -4.16 23.14
CA GLU A 185 19.60 -4.74 23.88
C GLU A 185 18.71 -3.65 24.49
N ALA A 186 19.31 -2.66 25.18
CA ALA A 186 18.58 -1.56 25.79
C ALA A 186 17.76 -0.73 24.78
N ASN A 187 18.25 -0.59 23.55
CA ASN A 187 17.61 0.18 22.47
C ASN A 187 16.72 -0.68 21.56
N CYS A 188 16.59 -1.99 21.79
CA CYS A 188 15.72 -2.84 21.00
C CYS A 188 14.24 -2.64 21.41
N PRO A 189 13.38 -2.04 20.54
CA PRO A 189 12.00 -1.73 20.91
C PRO A 189 11.12 -2.97 21.05
N ILE A 190 11.45 -4.05 20.35
CA ILE A 190 10.71 -5.33 20.40
C ILE A 190 11.36 -6.38 21.30
N LYS A 191 12.46 -6.02 22.01
CA LYS A 191 13.13 -6.84 23.02
C LYS A 191 13.63 -8.21 22.53
N VAL A 192 13.96 -8.33 21.25
CA VAL A 192 14.54 -9.57 20.69
C VAL A 192 16.08 -9.57 20.71
N ALA A 193 16.71 -8.40 20.79
CA ALA A 193 18.17 -8.32 20.94
C ALA A 193 18.53 -8.58 22.41
N HIS A 194 19.41 -9.53 22.66
CA HIS A 194 19.90 -9.87 24.01
C HIS A 194 21.31 -10.47 23.94
N VAL A 195 22.06 -10.37 25.03
CA VAL A 195 23.36 -11.03 25.16
C VAL A 195 23.17 -12.43 25.69
N GLN A 196 23.60 -13.42 24.91
CA GLN A 196 23.56 -14.84 25.28
C GLN A 196 24.95 -15.44 25.01
N ASP A 197 25.46 -16.22 25.94
CA ASP A 197 26.77 -16.88 25.85
C ASP A 197 27.93 -15.93 25.47
N GLY A 198 27.90 -14.71 26.04
CA GLY A 198 28.90 -13.68 25.79
C GLY A 198 28.84 -13.01 24.42
N LYS A 199 27.81 -13.28 23.62
CA LYS A 199 27.58 -12.67 22.31
C LYS A 199 26.17 -12.13 22.18
N LEU A 200 26.01 -11.14 21.32
CA LEU A 200 24.71 -10.55 21.02
C LEU A 200 23.93 -11.45 20.07
N ASN A 201 22.70 -11.78 20.45
CA ASN A 201 21.72 -12.50 19.61
C ASN A 201 20.62 -11.52 19.16
N TRP A 202 20.08 -11.73 17.93
CA TRP A 202 18.99 -10.96 17.32
C TRP A 202 17.91 -11.85 16.69
N ASP A 203 17.73 -13.05 17.16
CA ASP A 203 16.69 -13.91 16.59
C ASP A 203 15.34 -13.22 16.68
N GLY A 204 14.57 -13.25 15.58
CA GLY A 204 13.31 -12.51 15.48
C GLY A 204 13.46 -11.01 15.17
N CYS A 205 14.65 -10.52 14.84
CA CYS A 205 14.85 -9.11 14.45
C CYS A 205 14.03 -8.73 13.21
N ASN A 206 13.27 -7.63 13.31
CA ASN A 206 12.48 -7.08 12.21
C ASN A 206 13.21 -6.01 11.40
N ASN A 207 14.53 -5.82 11.63
CA ASN A 207 15.38 -4.86 10.91
C ASN A 207 14.88 -3.40 10.97
N CYS A 208 14.34 -2.97 12.10
CA CYS A 208 13.86 -1.59 12.28
C CYS A 208 14.99 -0.55 12.41
N GLY A 209 16.24 -0.98 12.53
CA GLY A 209 17.41 -0.12 12.57
C GLY A 209 17.60 0.73 13.84
N ARG A 210 16.77 0.56 14.89
CA ARG A 210 16.81 1.42 16.10
C ARG A 210 18.11 1.30 16.90
N CYS A 211 18.82 0.20 16.75
CA CYS A 211 20.10 -0.06 17.40
C CYS A 211 21.34 0.35 16.59
N ALA A 212 21.14 0.95 15.39
CA ALA A 212 22.24 1.45 14.58
C ALA A 212 23.10 2.46 15.36
N GLY A 213 24.42 2.26 15.34
CA GLY A 213 25.38 3.13 16.04
C GLY A 213 25.26 3.10 17.57
N LYS A 214 24.52 2.14 18.17
CA LYS A 214 24.38 2.08 19.64
C LYS A 214 25.43 1.20 20.31
N CYS A 215 26.13 0.37 19.57
CA CYS A 215 27.18 -0.46 20.13
C CYS A 215 28.50 0.33 20.19
N PRO A 216 29.12 0.54 21.37
CA PRO A 216 30.40 1.24 21.47
C PRO A 216 31.57 0.47 20.85
N PHE A 217 31.35 -0.80 20.49
CA PHE A 217 32.31 -1.66 19.80
C PHE A 217 31.96 -1.85 18.32
N HIS A 218 31.12 -0.99 17.75
CA HIS A 218 30.80 -0.92 16.32
C HIS A 218 30.16 -2.18 15.70
N VAL A 219 29.46 -3.02 16.50
CA VAL A 219 28.75 -4.22 16.02
C VAL A 219 27.52 -3.86 15.14
N THR A 220 26.96 -2.66 15.33
CA THR A 220 25.73 -2.22 14.63
C THR A 220 25.94 -0.99 13.77
N ASP A 221 27.17 -0.76 13.29
CA ASP A 221 27.51 0.42 12.48
C ASP A 221 27.44 0.11 10.98
N ASP A 222 27.73 -1.14 10.60
CA ASP A 222 27.67 -1.57 9.20
C ASP A 222 26.28 -2.18 8.90
N TYR A 223 25.53 -1.53 8.01
CA TYR A 223 24.20 -1.94 7.58
C TYR A 223 23.90 -1.51 6.14
N VAL A 224 22.92 -2.14 5.54
CA VAL A 224 22.32 -1.70 4.28
C VAL A 224 20.85 -1.34 4.52
N GLU A 225 20.38 -0.29 3.84
CA GLU A 225 18.96 0.02 3.75
C GLU A 225 18.36 -0.58 2.50
N GLY A 226 17.12 -1.05 2.59
CA GLY A 226 16.41 -1.68 1.49
C GLY A 226 14.95 -1.90 1.82
N ALA A 227 14.28 -2.72 1.04
CA ALA A 227 12.89 -3.07 1.20
C ALA A 227 12.69 -4.57 1.37
N LYS A 228 11.79 -4.98 2.24
CA LYS A 228 11.24 -6.33 2.32
C LYS A 228 9.86 -6.36 1.68
N ILE A 229 9.61 -7.34 0.82
CA ILE A 229 8.32 -7.51 0.16
C ILE A 229 7.55 -8.65 0.84
N TYR A 230 6.29 -8.39 1.16
CA TYR A 230 5.32 -9.36 1.66
C TYR A 230 4.28 -9.62 0.57
N ILE A 231 3.89 -10.88 0.38
CA ILE A 231 2.92 -11.29 -0.63
C ILE A 231 1.78 -12.09 0.00
N GLY A 232 0.59 -12.03 -0.62
CA GLY A 232 -0.56 -12.83 -0.22
C GLY A 232 -1.28 -12.31 1.03
N GLY A 233 -1.05 -11.05 1.42
CA GLY A 233 -1.81 -10.42 2.48
C GLY A 233 -3.25 -10.11 2.06
N ARG A 234 -4.17 -10.11 3.04
CA ARG A 234 -5.58 -9.87 2.81
C ARG A 234 -6.27 -9.33 4.06
N TRP A 235 -7.05 -8.28 3.89
CA TRP A 235 -7.93 -7.75 4.92
C TRP A 235 -9.35 -7.60 4.41
N GLY A 236 -10.33 -8.15 5.15
CA GLY A 236 -11.74 -8.13 4.79
C GLY A 236 -12.53 -9.18 5.58
N LYS A 237 -13.59 -9.76 4.97
CA LYS A 237 -14.38 -10.85 5.59
C LYS A 237 -13.52 -12.07 5.98
N ARG A 238 -12.43 -12.28 5.27
CA ARG A 238 -11.36 -13.22 5.65
C ARG A 238 -10.08 -12.43 5.73
N THR A 239 -9.21 -12.77 6.69
CA THR A 239 -7.91 -12.14 6.93
C THR A 239 -6.81 -13.14 6.63
N ALA A 240 -5.73 -12.68 6.01
CA ALA A 240 -4.49 -13.43 5.86
C ALA A 240 -3.31 -12.47 6.01
N MET A 241 -2.28 -12.88 6.73
CA MET A 241 -1.02 -12.16 6.80
C MET A 241 -0.17 -12.51 5.59
N GLY A 242 0.39 -11.50 4.94
CA GLY A 242 1.37 -11.69 3.87
C GLY A 242 2.63 -12.35 4.42
N ARG A 243 3.20 -13.26 3.62
CA ARG A 243 4.51 -13.88 3.91
C ARG A 243 5.60 -13.05 3.26
N PRO A 244 6.74 -12.84 3.95
CA PRO A 244 7.86 -12.11 3.36
C PRO A 244 8.60 -12.98 2.35
N LEU A 245 9.03 -12.37 1.23
CA LEU A 245 10.03 -12.97 0.35
C LEU A 245 11.37 -13.11 1.08
N SER A 246 12.18 -14.08 0.66
CA SER A 246 13.48 -14.38 1.26
C SER A 246 14.51 -13.27 1.06
N LYS A 247 14.38 -12.48 -0.03
CA LYS A 247 15.32 -11.41 -0.40
C LYS A 247 14.98 -10.06 0.27
N ILE A 248 16.01 -9.30 0.60
CA ILE A 248 15.94 -7.85 0.87
C ILE A 248 16.39 -7.13 -0.41
N PHE A 249 15.59 -6.21 -0.87
CA PHE A 249 15.82 -5.45 -2.10
C PHE A 249 16.48 -4.12 -1.77
N THR A 250 17.64 -3.86 -2.33
CA THR A 250 18.37 -2.59 -2.20
C THR A 250 18.19 -1.69 -3.42
N ASP A 251 17.78 -2.28 -4.54
CA ASP A 251 17.39 -1.56 -5.75
C ASP A 251 15.87 -1.48 -5.85
N MET A 252 15.35 -0.26 -6.00
CA MET A 252 13.91 -0.03 -6.09
C MET A 252 13.33 -0.43 -7.45
N GLU A 253 14.14 -0.51 -8.50
CA GLU A 253 13.67 -1.06 -9.78
C GLU A 253 13.42 -2.57 -9.68
N GLU A 254 14.23 -3.31 -8.95
CA GLU A 254 13.92 -4.72 -8.65
C GLU A 254 12.60 -4.87 -7.88
N VAL A 255 12.29 -3.93 -6.96
CA VAL A 255 11.00 -3.91 -6.27
C VAL A 255 9.85 -3.72 -7.25
N MET A 256 10.01 -2.81 -8.22
CA MET A 256 9.03 -2.56 -9.28
C MET A 256 8.83 -3.80 -10.15
N GLU A 257 9.90 -4.52 -10.50
CA GLU A 257 9.81 -5.77 -11.26
C GLU A 257 9.05 -6.87 -10.51
N VAL A 258 9.27 -7.00 -9.20
CA VAL A 258 8.53 -7.98 -8.37
C VAL A 258 7.05 -7.62 -8.34
N VAL A 259 6.70 -6.34 -8.21
CA VAL A 259 5.30 -5.88 -8.26
C VAL A 259 4.67 -6.21 -9.61
N ASP A 260 5.39 -5.98 -10.69
CA ASP A 260 4.97 -6.30 -12.06
C ASP A 260 4.67 -7.80 -12.22
N ARG A 261 5.66 -8.65 -11.91
CA ARG A 261 5.52 -10.10 -11.98
C ARG A 261 4.37 -10.61 -11.12
N ALA A 262 4.12 -10.01 -9.96
CA ALA A 262 3.00 -10.40 -9.09
C ALA A 262 1.63 -10.05 -9.70
N ILE A 263 1.51 -8.89 -10.33
CA ILE A 263 0.26 -8.49 -11.02
C ILE A 263 0.02 -9.40 -12.24
N LEU A 264 1.06 -9.65 -13.03
CA LEU A 264 0.97 -10.52 -14.23
C LEU A 264 0.66 -11.98 -13.84
N LEU A 265 1.35 -12.53 -12.84
CA LEU A 265 1.03 -13.87 -12.31
C LEU A 265 -0.42 -13.96 -11.85
N PHE A 266 -0.91 -12.94 -11.13
CA PHE A 266 -2.30 -12.92 -10.68
C PHE A 266 -3.30 -12.82 -11.83
N ARG A 267 -2.98 -12.06 -12.89
CA ARG A 267 -3.79 -12.01 -14.12
C ARG A 267 -3.87 -13.37 -14.80
N ASP A 268 -2.72 -14.05 -14.92
CA ASP A 268 -2.58 -15.25 -15.77
C ASP A 268 -2.95 -16.55 -15.03
N GLU A 269 -2.67 -16.64 -13.74
CA GLU A 269 -2.86 -17.86 -12.95
C GLU A 269 -3.95 -17.74 -11.88
N GLY A 270 -4.55 -16.57 -11.68
CA GLY A 270 -5.65 -16.38 -10.73
C GLY A 270 -7.01 -16.80 -11.33
N ASN A 271 -7.83 -17.50 -10.55
CA ASN A 271 -9.18 -17.88 -10.97
C ASN A 271 -10.15 -16.68 -10.85
N PRO A 272 -11.18 -16.59 -11.72
CA PRO A 272 -12.18 -15.52 -11.64
C PRO A 272 -12.81 -15.40 -10.24
N GLY A 273 -12.75 -14.19 -9.65
CA GLY A 273 -13.24 -13.92 -8.30
C GLY A 273 -12.30 -14.30 -7.17
N GLU A 274 -11.19 -14.96 -7.45
CA GLU A 274 -10.15 -15.31 -6.48
C GLU A 274 -9.37 -14.08 -6.01
N ARG A 275 -8.97 -14.03 -4.74
CA ARG A 275 -8.05 -13.01 -4.25
C ARG A 275 -6.60 -13.50 -4.38
N PHE A 276 -5.65 -12.59 -4.55
CA PHE A 276 -4.23 -12.96 -4.68
C PHE A 276 -3.72 -13.84 -3.54
N ALA A 277 -4.17 -13.61 -2.30
CA ALA A 277 -3.88 -14.48 -1.17
C ALA A 277 -4.35 -15.94 -1.38
N ASP A 278 -5.51 -16.12 -2.01
CA ASP A 278 -6.04 -17.45 -2.31
C ASP A 278 -5.26 -18.09 -3.48
N THR A 279 -4.86 -17.28 -4.48
CA THR A 279 -3.99 -17.71 -5.59
C THR A 279 -2.62 -18.20 -5.07
N VAL A 280 -1.97 -17.41 -4.18
CA VAL A 280 -0.69 -17.80 -3.56
C VAL A 280 -0.84 -19.09 -2.74
N ALA A 281 -1.93 -19.25 -1.99
CA ALA A 281 -2.19 -20.45 -1.20
C ALA A 281 -2.41 -21.69 -2.09
N ARG A 282 -3.10 -21.54 -3.23
CA ARG A 282 -3.38 -22.62 -4.17
C ARG A 282 -2.15 -23.06 -4.96
N LEU A 283 -1.34 -22.11 -5.43
CA LEU A 283 -0.13 -22.39 -6.21
C LEU A 283 1.05 -22.85 -5.34
N GLY A 284 1.03 -22.50 -4.05
CA GLY A 284 2.15 -22.70 -3.13
C GLY A 284 3.09 -21.49 -3.10
N PHE A 285 3.47 -21.09 -1.88
CA PHE A 285 4.30 -19.89 -1.68
C PHE A 285 5.65 -19.98 -2.38
N GLU A 286 6.31 -21.11 -2.28
CA GLU A 286 7.65 -21.36 -2.83
C GLU A 286 7.65 -21.25 -4.37
N TYR A 287 6.60 -21.73 -5.03
CA TYR A 287 6.42 -21.56 -6.48
C TYR A 287 6.25 -20.08 -6.84
N VAL A 288 5.36 -19.38 -6.13
CA VAL A 288 5.10 -17.97 -6.38
C VAL A 288 6.35 -17.14 -6.12
N GLU A 289 7.05 -17.38 -5.00
CA GLU A 289 8.29 -16.68 -4.67
C GLU A 289 9.34 -16.80 -5.78
N LYS A 290 9.63 -18.02 -6.28
CA LYS A 290 10.57 -18.24 -7.39
C LYS A 290 10.17 -17.44 -8.63
N LYS A 291 8.90 -17.50 -9.02
CA LYS A 291 8.38 -16.72 -10.15
C LYS A 291 8.59 -15.22 -9.97
N LEU A 292 8.36 -14.70 -8.76
CA LEU A 292 8.51 -13.28 -8.47
C LEU A 292 9.99 -12.86 -8.44
N LEU A 293 10.87 -13.74 -7.99
CA LEU A 293 12.33 -13.49 -7.98
C LEU A 293 12.99 -13.70 -9.37
N GLY A 294 12.26 -14.28 -10.33
CA GLY A 294 12.77 -14.55 -11.68
C GLY A 294 13.63 -15.82 -11.76
N GLU A 295 13.36 -16.80 -10.90
CA GLU A 295 14.05 -18.08 -10.78
C GLU A 295 13.27 -19.22 -11.47
#